data_cddc4bef253a8521107de01f1da63a0a
#
_entry.id   cddc4bef253a8521107de01f1da63a0a
#
_cell.length_a   1.000
_cell.length_b   1.000
_cell.length_c   1.000
_cell.angle_alpha   90.00
_cell.angle_beta   90.00
_cell.angle_gamma   90.00
#
_symmetry.space_group_name_H-M   'P 1'
#
loop_
_entity.id
_entity.type
_entity.pdbx_description
1 polymer ?
#
loop_
_entity_poly.entity_id
_entity_poly.type
_entity_poly.pdbx_seq_one_letter_code
_entity_poly.pdbx_strand_id
1 'polypeptide(L)'
;TVTSLDDFQEGTTYCMPVSIERIENSGLAVLEPSRTLFIVLKTPVISKAIYLGSSNIYKVPSFQEDANLAALKAITLEARVYMDGFQNYDPYISSIMGIEGECGVRFGDVKVPKNVLQICHGDYQPAATSKPFDTGKWYHVAAVWSGKSWDIFIDGVYVTGVATQGETINLSSDNSGGFYLG
;
A
#
# COMPACT_ATOMS: atom_id res chain seq x y z
N THR A 1 2.31 29.20 24.23
CA THR A 1 3.28 28.70 23.26
C THR A 1 3.48 27.22 23.55
N VAL A 2 3.25 26.34 22.61
CA VAL A 2 3.64 24.93 22.72
C VAL A 2 5.11 24.87 22.38
N THR A 3 5.95 24.57 23.38
CA THR A 3 7.41 24.56 23.23
C THR A 3 8.00 23.19 22.95
N SER A 4 7.27 22.12 23.27
CA SER A 4 7.65 20.73 23.00
C SER A 4 6.39 19.85 22.90
N LEU A 5 6.52 18.74 22.21
CA LEU A 5 5.54 17.66 22.16
C LEU A 5 6.06 16.39 22.86
N ASP A 6 7.15 16.49 23.60
CA ASP A 6 7.84 15.33 24.21
C ASP A 6 6.97 14.58 25.23
N ASP A 7 6.04 15.31 25.88
CA ASP A 7 5.09 14.72 26.83
C ASP A 7 3.84 14.12 26.17
N PHE A 8 3.70 14.22 24.85
CA PHE A 8 2.56 13.69 24.14
C PHE A 8 2.76 12.21 23.83
N GLN A 9 1.76 11.40 24.17
CA GLN A 9 1.78 9.97 23.88
C GLN A 9 1.59 9.73 22.38
N GLU A 10 2.40 8.84 21.82
CA GLU A 10 2.29 8.43 20.43
C GLU A 10 0.88 7.86 20.12
N GLY A 11 0.32 8.25 18.99
CA GLY A 11 -1.02 7.83 18.58
C GLY A 11 -2.17 8.54 19.28
N THR A 12 -1.90 9.38 20.29
CA THR A 12 -2.93 10.15 20.99
C THR A 12 -3.18 11.49 20.29
N THR A 13 -4.45 11.85 20.21
CA THR A 13 -4.87 13.16 19.70
C THR A 13 -5.25 14.06 20.86
N TYR A 14 -4.59 15.17 20.97
CA TYR A 14 -4.89 16.19 21.97
C TYR A 14 -5.69 17.32 21.32
N CYS A 15 -6.64 17.87 22.05
CA CYS A 15 -7.47 18.96 21.59
C CYS A 15 -7.40 20.12 22.57
N MET A 16 -6.98 21.27 22.10
CA MET A 16 -6.93 22.51 22.89
C MET A 16 -8.01 23.45 22.41
N PRO A 17 -9.08 23.66 23.19
CA PRO A 17 -10.09 24.67 22.87
C PRO A 17 -9.54 26.07 23.13
N VAL A 18 -9.75 26.98 22.19
CA VAL A 18 -9.46 28.42 22.33
C VAL A 18 -10.75 29.17 22.08
N SER A 19 -11.28 29.83 23.11
CA SER A 19 -12.55 30.53 23.03
C SER A 19 -12.39 32.04 23.14
N ILE A 20 -13.21 32.76 22.38
CA ILE A 20 -13.37 34.19 22.58
C ILE A 20 -14.24 34.39 23.82
N GLU A 21 -13.69 34.92 24.90
CA GLU A 21 -14.42 35.14 26.13
C GLU A 21 -15.37 36.32 26.01
N ARG A 22 -14.85 37.46 25.53
CA ARG A 22 -15.60 38.68 25.27
C ARG A 22 -14.91 39.60 24.27
N ILE A 23 -15.64 40.46 23.63
CA ILE A 23 -15.13 41.54 22.81
C ILE A 23 -15.36 42.84 23.59
N GLU A 24 -14.30 43.57 23.85
CA GLU A 24 -14.35 44.87 24.55
C GLU A 24 -14.49 46.03 23.55
N ASN A 25 -15.25 47.04 23.93
CA ASN A 25 -15.35 48.31 23.23
C ASN A 25 -15.77 48.22 21.74
N SER A 26 -16.55 47.20 21.38
CA SER A 26 -17.07 47.03 20.02
C SER A 26 -18.60 46.86 20.06
N GLY A 27 -19.27 47.29 19.01
CA GLY A 27 -20.69 46.96 18.77
C GLY A 27 -20.87 45.55 18.15
N LEU A 28 -19.82 44.71 18.16
CA LEU A 28 -19.85 43.39 17.54
C LEU A 28 -20.19 42.33 18.59
N ALA A 29 -20.94 41.34 18.16
CA ALA A 29 -21.25 40.16 18.94
C ALA A 29 -20.47 38.93 18.45
N VAL A 30 -20.07 38.05 19.37
CA VAL A 30 -19.51 36.76 19.00
C VAL A 30 -20.63 35.83 18.65
N LEU A 31 -20.55 35.22 17.47
CA LEU A 31 -21.48 34.14 17.10
C LEU A 31 -21.15 32.89 17.90
N GLU A 32 -22.07 32.40 18.71
CA GLU A 32 -21.89 31.23 19.57
C GLU A 32 -21.34 29.98 18.85
N PRO A 33 -21.80 29.63 17.63
CA PRO A 33 -21.24 28.49 16.89
C PRO A 33 -19.77 28.65 16.50
N SER A 34 -19.27 29.88 16.42
CA SER A 34 -17.90 30.20 16.03
C SER A 34 -17.04 30.74 17.18
N ARG A 35 -17.55 30.65 18.41
CA ARG A 35 -16.89 31.18 19.58
C ARG A 35 -15.63 30.42 19.99
N THR A 36 -15.61 29.10 19.71
CA THR A 36 -14.51 28.20 20.11
C THR A 36 -13.86 27.60 18.89
N LEU A 37 -12.53 27.83 18.77
CA LEU A 37 -11.65 27.14 17.85
C LEU A 37 -11.01 25.97 18.57
N PHE A 38 -10.99 24.78 17.98
CA PHE A 38 -10.29 23.63 18.48
C PHE A 38 -8.96 23.47 17.74
N ILE A 39 -7.85 23.61 18.46
CA ILE A 39 -6.51 23.32 17.92
C ILE A 39 -6.23 21.86 18.22
N VAL A 40 -6.12 21.05 17.17
CA VAL A 40 -5.83 19.62 17.28
C VAL A 40 -4.32 19.44 17.19
N LEU A 41 -3.73 18.86 18.23
CA LEU A 41 -2.32 18.51 18.29
C LEU A 41 -2.20 17.00 18.23
N LYS A 42 -1.37 16.53 17.32
CA LYS A 42 -1.12 15.10 17.12
C LYS A 42 0.38 14.88 16.93
N THR A 43 0.92 13.92 17.64
CA THR A 43 2.28 13.48 17.38
C THR A 43 2.33 12.83 15.98
N PRO A 44 3.35 13.12 15.18
CA PRO A 44 3.51 12.43 13.90
C PRO A 44 3.69 10.94 14.16
N VAL A 45 2.94 10.12 13.45
CA VAL A 45 3.18 8.68 13.43
C VAL A 45 4.43 8.46 12.57
N ILE A 46 5.52 8.05 13.21
CA ILE A 46 6.73 7.66 12.50
C ILE A 46 6.56 6.18 12.12
N SER A 47 6.32 5.93 10.86
CA SER A 47 6.33 4.58 10.30
C SER A 47 7.68 4.30 9.66
N LYS A 48 8.22 3.10 9.91
CA LYS A 48 9.40 2.60 9.20
C LYS A 48 8.92 1.76 8.03
N ALA A 49 9.60 1.88 6.89
CA ALA A 49 9.38 1.05 5.72
C ALA A 49 10.68 0.37 5.31
N ILE A 50 10.58 -0.81 4.72
CA ILE A 50 11.74 -1.47 4.12
C ILE A 50 12.09 -0.70 2.83
N TYR A 51 13.34 -0.33 2.68
CA TYR A 51 13.87 0.21 1.44
C TYR A 51 14.51 -0.93 0.63
N LEU A 52 13.93 -1.18 -0.53
CA LEU A 52 14.40 -2.19 -1.48
C LEU A 52 14.90 -1.43 -2.72
N GLY A 53 16.21 -1.21 -2.79
CA GLY A 53 16.83 -0.62 -3.97
C GLY A 53 16.87 -1.61 -5.14
N SER A 54 17.33 -1.15 -6.28
CA SER A 54 17.22 -1.81 -7.60
C SER A 54 17.72 -3.26 -7.72
N SER A 55 18.33 -3.82 -6.68
CA SER A 55 18.85 -5.20 -6.69
C SER A 55 18.62 -5.92 -5.37
N ASN A 56 17.90 -5.30 -4.44
CA ASN A 56 17.65 -5.87 -3.14
C ASN A 56 16.26 -6.48 -3.08
N ILE A 57 16.20 -7.73 -2.64
CA ILE A 57 14.96 -8.45 -2.36
C ILE A 57 14.99 -8.94 -0.92
N TYR A 58 13.84 -9.02 -0.29
CA TYR A 58 13.66 -9.67 1.00
C TYR A 58 12.89 -10.97 0.79
N LYS A 59 13.53 -12.11 1.04
CA LYS A 59 12.88 -13.42 0.96
C LYS A 59 12.20 -13.78 2.26
N VAL A 60 11.13 -14.56 2.19
CA VAL A 60 10.34 -15.06 3.32
C VAL A 60 10.44 -16.60 3.37
N PRO A 61 11.56 -17.19 3.85
CA PRO A 61 11.81 -18.63 3.79
C PRO A 61 10.76 -19.45 4.54
N SER A 62 10.17 -18.91 5.60
CA SER A 62 9.15 -19.60 6.40
C SER A 62 7.90 -19.98 5.60
N PHE A 63 7.63 -19.33 4.47
CA PHE A 63 6.52 -19.72 3.62
C PHE A 63 6.74 -21.08 2.95
N GLN A 64 7.97 -21.43 2.62
CA GLN A 64 8.31 -22.74 2.04
C GLN A 64 8.11 -23.90 3.03
N GLU A 65 8.20 -23.62 4.32
CA GLU A 65 8.07 -24.60 5.39
C GLU A 65 6.61 -24.82 5.83
N ASP A 66 5.69 -23.96 5.40
CA ASP A 66 4.28 -24.03 5.81
C ASP A 66 3.42 -24.70 4.73
N ALA A 67 3.08 -25.96 4.96
CA ALA A 67 2.22 -26.75 4.08
C ALA A 67 0.80 -26.17 3.91
N ASN A 68 0.33 -25.33 4.84
CA ASN A 68 -0.98 -24.69 4.71
C ASN A 68 -1.01 -23.63 3.60
N LEU A 69 0.15 -23.17 3.15
CA LEU A 69 0.29 -22.21 2.06
C LEU A 69 0.36 -22.87 0.66
N ALA A 70 0.33 -24.20 0.58
CA ALA A 70 0.52 -24.91 -0.68
C ALA A 70 -0.70 -24.89 -1.61
N ALA A 71 -1.91 -24.65 -1.10
CA ALA A 71 -3.14 -24.70 -1.90
C ALA A 71 -4.19 -23.70 -1.39
N LEU A 72 -3.85 -22.44 -1.44
CA LEU A 72 -4.73 -21.37 -0.98
C LEU A 72 -5.88 -21.15 -1.96
N LYS A 73 -7.10 -21.16 -1.45
CA LYS A 73 -8.32 -20.90 -2.23
C LYS A 73 -8.73 -19.43 -2.28
N ALA A 74 -8.16 -18.64 -1.38
CA ALA A 74 -8.30 -17.19 -1.36
C ALA A 74 -7.06 -16.58 -0.71
N ILE A 75 -6.66 -15.40 -1.16
CA ILE A 75 -5.52 -14.67 -0.61
C ILE A 75 -5.69 -13.17 -0.86
N THR A 76 -5.16 -12.38 0.02
CA THR A 76 -4.95 -10.95 -0.20
C THR A 76 -3.45 -10.66 -0.12
N LEU A 77 -2.91 -10.05 -1.17
CA LEU A 77 -1.57 -9.46 -1.21
C LEU A 77 -1.74 -7.95 -1.07
N GLU A 78 -1.20 -7.39 -0.01
CA GLU A 78 -1.44 -5.98 0.34
C GLU A 78 -0.16 -5.30 0.78
N ALA A 79 0.09 -4.09 0.29
CA ALA A 79 1.24 -3.28 0.69
C ALA A 79 0.97 -1.78 0.55
N ARG A 80 1.68 -0.99 1.37
CA ARG A 80 1.91 0.42 1.08
C ARG A 80 3.25 0.56 0.38
N VAL A 81 3.24 1.14 -0.79
CA VAL A 81 4.41 1.27 -1.67
C VAL A 81 4.72 2.73 -1.98
N TYR A 82 6.01 3.04 -2.01
CA TYR A 82 6.54 4.31 -2.47
C TYR A 82 7.61 4.02 -3.51
N MET A 83 7.39 4.46 -4.72
CA MET A 83 8.32 4.19 -5.81
C MET A 83 9.21 5.40 -6.04
N ASP A 84 10.51 5.24 -5.82
CA ASP A 84 11.52 6.24 -6.21
C ASP A 84 11.70 6.27 -7.74
N GLY A 85 11.50 5.13 -8.38
CA GLY A 85 11.59 4.94 -9.82
C GLY A 85 11.03 3.59 -10.23
N PHE A 86 10.97 3.38 -11.53
CA PHE A 86 10.58 2.12 -12.15
C PHE A 86 11.73 1.64 -13.04
N GLN A 87 11.93 0.32 -13.15
CA GLN A 87 12.91 -0.24 -14.05
C GLN A 87 12.70 0.31 -15.47
N ASN A 88 13.77 0.85 -16.08
CA ASN A 88 13.70 1.54 -17.37
C ASN A 88 14.44 0.78 -18.50
N TYR A 89 14.75 -0.50 -18.27
CA TYR A 89 15.34 -1.42 -19.23
C TYR A 89 14.51 -2.71 -19.30
N ASP A 90 14.60 -3.43 -20.40
CA ASP A 90 13.91 -4.69 -20.63
C ASP A 90 14.18 -5.70 -19.49
N PRO A 91 13.14 -6.37 -18.94
CA PRO A 91 11.72 -6.40 -19.31
C PRO A 91 10.85 -5.32 -18.66
N TYR A 92 11.40 -4.26 -18.09
CA TYR A 92 10.67 -3.13 -17.46
C TYR A 92 9.88 -3.50 -16.20
N ILE A 93 10.27 -4.54 -15.50
CA ILE A 93 9.57 -5.08 -14.33
C ILE A 93 10.15 -4.47 -13.05
N SER A 94 9.26 -3.95 -12.19
CA SER A 94 9.55 -3.60 -10.80
C SER A 94 8.61 -4.38 -9.90
N SER A 95 9.12 -5.42 -9.25
CA SER A 95 8.32 -6.29 -8.39
C SER A 95 7.96 -5.59 -7.08
N ILE A 96 6.82 -5.95 -6.51
CA ILE A 96 6.41 -5.57 -5.16
C ILE A 96 6.51 -6.78 -4.24
N MET A 97 5.82 -7.86 -4.60
CA MET A 97 5.83 -9.12 -3.84
C MET A 97 5.30 -10.27 -4.67
N GLY A 98 5.72 -11.48 -4.34
CA GLY A 98 5.17 -12.68 -4.95
C GLY A 98 6.17 -13.82 -5.07
N ILE A 99 5.82 -14.79 -5.90
CA ILE A 99 6.66 -15.91 -6.35
C ILE A 99 6.55 -15.97 -7.87
N GLU A 100 7.68 -15.89 -8.54
CA GLU A 100 7.71 -16.02 -10.00
C GLU A 100 7.17 -17.38 -10.42
N GLY A 101 6.25 -17.39 -11.40
CA GLY A 101 5.56 -18.59 -11.87
C GLY A 101 4.34 -19.01 -11.04
N GLU A 102 4.12 -18.45 -9.86
CA GLU A 102 2.93 -18.71 -9.03
C GLU A 102 1.96 -17.53 -9.03
N CYS A 103 2.29 -16.50 -8.27
CA CYS A 103 1.54 -15.25 -8.28
C CYS A 103 2.40 -14.08 -7.82
N GLY A 104 2.09 -12.88 -8.29
CA GLY A 104 2.81 -11.70 -7.85
C GLY A 104 2.13 -10.40 -8.24
N VAL A 105 2.50 -9.38 -7.50
CA VAL A 105 2.13 -7.97 -7.73
C VAL A 105 3.38 -7.25 -8.18
N ARG A 106 3.32 -6.61 -9.34
CA ARG A 106 4.47 -5.92 -9.94
C ARG A 106 4.05 -4.76 -10.82
N PHE A 107 4.98 -3.90 -11.12
CA PHE A 107 4.84 -2.88 -12.17
C PHE A 107 5.56 -3.32 -13.43
N GLY A 108 4.95 -3.00 -14.56
CA GLY A 108 5.56 -3.19 -15.87
C GLY A 108 5.69 -4.65 -16.30
N ASP A 109 5.98 -4.79 -17.57
CA ASP A 109 6.37 -6.01 -18.29
C ASP A 109 6.68 -5.62 -19.73
N VAL A 110 7.10 -6.57 -20.58
CA VAL A 110 7.37 -6.35 -22.03
C VAL A 110 6.20 -5.65 -22.74
N LYS A 111 4.96 -5.95 -22.36
CA LYS A 111 3.74 -5.38 -22.97
C LYS A 111 2.96 -4.45 -22.05
N VAL A 112 3.46 -4.20 -20.85
CA VAL A 112 2.82 -3.35 -19.84
C VAL A 112 3.75 -2.19 -19.52
N PRO A 113 3.28 -0.94 -19.59
CA PRO A 113 4.12 0.20 -19.26
C PRO A 113 4.75 0.07 -17.86
N LYS A 114 6.00 0.50 -17.72
CA LYS A 114 6.84 0.30 -16.52
C LYS A 114 6.23 0.81 -15.20
N ASN A 115 5.28 1.71 -15.26
CA ASN A 115 4.62 2.31 -14.10
C ASN A 115 3.13 1.91 -13.99
N VAL A 116 2.74 0.86 -14.65
CA VAL A 116 1.38 0.30 -14.58
C VAL A 116 1.42 -0.98 -13.76
N LEU A 117 0.59 -1.03 -12.71
CA LEU A 117 0.48 -2.19 -11.82
C LEU A 117 -0.18 -3.35 -12.54
N GLN A 118 0.38 -4.53 -12.38
CA GLN A 118 -0.22 -5.77 -12.85
C GLN A 118 -0.12 -6.88 -11.80
N ILE A 119 -1.00 -7.86 -11.94
CA ILE A 119 -0.96 -9.14 -11.24
C ILE A 119 -0.49 -10.20 -12.23
N CYS A 120 0.36 -11.10 -11.79
CA CYS A 120 0.63 -12.36 -12.49
C CYS A 120 0.11 -13.53 -11.66
N HIS A 121 -0.31 -14.59 -12.34
CA HIS A 121 -0.79 -15.84 -11.75
C HIS A 121 -0.38 -16.99 -12.67
N GLY A 122 0.64 -17.74 -12.29
CA GLY A 122 1.29 -18.71 -13.16
C GLY A 122 1.82 -18.04 -14.42
N ASP A 123 1.63 -18.69 -15.56
CA ASP A 123 1.97 -18.14 -16.88
C ASP A 123 0.95 -17.12 -17.39
N TYR A 124 -0.15 -16.94 -16.68
CA TYR A 124 -1.20 -16.02 -17.03
C TYR A 124 -0.97 -14.65 -16.40
N GLN A 125 -0.93 -13.62 -17.22
CA GLN A 125 -0.75 -12.24 -16.81
C GLN A 125 -2.06 -11.49 -17.03
N PRO A 126 -2.96 -11.55 -16.06
CA PRO A 126 -4.21 -10.82 -16.15
C PRO A 126 -3.99 -9.31 -16.05
N ALA A 127 -4.96 -8.59 -16.50
CA ALA A 127 -4.97 -7.19 -16.73
C ALA A 127 -4.14 -6.34 -15.76
N ALA A 128 -3.38 -5.48 -16.38
CA ALA A 128 -2.79 -4.33 -15.76
C ALA A 128 -3.87 -3.28 -15.42
N THR A 129 -3.63 -2.48 -14.42
CA THR A 129 -4.46 -1.31 -14.16
C THR A 129 -4.38 -0.34 -15.35
N SER A 130 -5.46 0.35 -15.66
CA SER A 130 -5.48 1.31 -16.78
C SER A 130 -4.77 2.62 -16.45
N LYS A 131 -4.44 2.87 -15.18
CA LYS A 131 -3.89 4.15 -14.72
C LYS A 131 -2.43 3.95 -14.27
N PRO A 132 -1.49 4.75 -14.81
CA PRO A 132 -0.10 4.71 -14.37
C PRO A 132 0.06 5.29 -12.97
N PHE A 133 1.10 4.81 -12.28
CA PHE A 133 1.53 5.32 -10.98
C PHE A 133 2.60 6.40 -11.16
N ASP A 134 2.60 7.38 -10.28
CA ASP A 134 3.63 8.39 -10.17
C ASP A 134 4.74 7.93 -9.22
N THR A 135 5.97 8.42 -9.43
CA THR A 135 7.05 8.30 -8.45
C THR A 135 6.90 9.35 -7.35
N GLY A 136 7.58 9.16 -6.22
CA GLY A 136 7.60 10.13 -5.14
C GLY A 136 6.31 10.23 -4.33
N LYS A 137 5.46 9.21 -4.39
CA LYS A 137 4.14 9.20 -3.76
C LYS A 137 3.84 7.84 -3.15
N TRP A 138 3.21 7.84 -1.98
CA TRP A 138 2.69 6.65 -1.36
C TRP A 138 1.36 6.21 -1.98
N TYR A 139 1.25 4.92 -2.22
CA TYR A 139 0.01 4.26 -2.60
C TYR A 139 -0.23 3.06 -1.69
N HIS A 140 -1.48 2.78 -1.41
CA HIS A 140 -1.90 1.50 -0.87
C HIS A 140 -2.37 0.62 -2.03
N VAL A 141 -1.80 -0.54 -2.18
CA VAL A 141 -2.18 -1.52 -3.19
C VAL A 141 -2.65 -2.79 -2.54
N ALA A 142 -3.75 -3.34 -3.00
CA ALA A 142 -4.24 -4.64 -2.57
C ALA A 142 -4.71 -5.43 -3.77
N ALA A 143 -4.32 -6.70 -3.82
CA ALA A 143 -4.77 -7.69 -4.79
C ALA A 143 -5.44 -8.82 -4.05
N VAL A 144 -6.72 -9.01 -4.30
CA VAL A 144 -7.57 -10.00 -3.64
C VAL A 144 -7.91 -11.10 -4.62
N TRP A 145 -7.54 -12.32 -4.31
CA TRP A 145 -7.90 -13.49 -5.08
C TRP A 145 -8.97 -14.33 -4.37
N SER A 146 -10.01 -14.70 -5.08
CA SER A 146 -11.17 -15.41 -4.55
C SER A 146 -11.30 -16.86 -5.04
N GLY A 147 -10.27 -17.40 -5.68
CA GLY A 147 -10.30 -18.72 -6.34
C GLY A 147 -10.81 -18.70 -7.79
N LYS A 148 -11.27 -17.54 -8.29
CA LYS A 148 -11.79 -17.38 -9.66
C LYS A 148 -11.32 -16.10 -10.34
N SER A 149 -11.04 -15.05 -9.56
CA SER A 149 -10.64 -13.75 -10.08
C SER A 149 -9.70 -13.06 -9.13
N TRP A 150 -8.87 -12.18 -9.67
CA TRP A 150 -8.17 -11.16 -8.94
C TRP A 150 -8.95 -9.86 -9.00
N ASP A 151 -9.12 -9.22 -7.86
CA ASP A 151 -9.64 -7.86 -7.75
C ASP A 151 -8.53 -6.95 -7.23
N ILE A 152 -8.31 -5.82 -7.92
CA ILE A 152 -7.24 -4.86 -7.60
C ILE A 152 -7.85 -3.60 -7.01
N PHE A 153 -7.31 -3.18 -5.87
CA PHE A 153 -7.67 -1.96 -5.19
C PHE A 153 -6.44 -1.05 -5.08
N ILE A 154 -6.63 0.25 -5.30
CA ILE A 154 -5.62 1.28 -5.10
C ILE A 154 -6.21 2.35 -4.18
N ASP A 155 -5.52 2.64 -3.08
CA ASP A 155 -5.97 3.58 -2.05
C ASP A 155 -7.41 3.28 -1.56
N GLY A 156 -7.74 1.99 -1.42
CA GLY A 156 -9.05 1.49 -0.98
C GLY A 156 -10.15 1.52 -2.05
N VAL A 157 -9.83 1.95 -3.27
CA VAL A 157 -10.80 2.01 -4.38
C VAL A 157 -10.59 0.82 -5.31
N TYR A 158 -11.67 0.09 -5.61
CA TYR A 158 -11.65 -0.94 -6.64
C TYR A 158 -11.31 -0.35 -8.01
N VAL A 159 -10.34 -0.94 -8.69
CA VAL A 159 -9.84 -0.46 -9.98
C VAL A 159 -10.21 -1.39 -11.13
N THR A 160 -9.97 -2.67 -10.97
CA THR A 160 -10.23 -3.67 -12.00
C THR A 160 -10.26 -5.08 -11.39
N GLY A 161 -10.91 -5.99 -12.07
CA GLY A 161 -10.89 -7.41 -11.75
C GLY A 161 -10.67 -8.25 -12.99
N VAL A 162 -10.03 -9.39 -12.82
CA VAL A 162 -9.68 -10.30 -13.91
C VAL A 162 -9.91 -11.73 -13.51
N ALA A 163 -10.68 -12.44 -14.33
CA ALA A 163 -10.82 -13.89 -14.21
C ALA A 163 -9.48 -14.59 -14.48
N THR A 164 -9.17 -15.60 -13.69
CA THR A 164 -7.92 -16.36 -13.81
C THR A 164 -8.20 -17.83 -14.14
N GLN A 165 -7.14 -18.52 -14.57
CA GLN A 165 -7.13 -19.97 -14.63
C GLN A 165 -6.44 -20.50 -13.37
N GLY A 166 -6.99 -21.57 -12.81
CA GLY A 166 -6.47 -22.19 -11.59
C GLY A 166 -7.34 -21.96 -10.36
N GLU A 167 -7.37 -22.95 -9.50
CA GLU A 167 -8.25 -22.97 -8.33
C GLU A 167 -7.52 -22.65 -7.02
N THR A 168 -6.19 -22.71 -7.03
CA THR A 168 -5.37 -22.52 -5.82
C THR A 168 -4.07 -21.79 -6.16
N ILE A 169 -3.53 -21.11 -5.14
CA ILE A 169 -2.22 -20.47 -5.17
C ILE A 169 -1.31 -21.18 -4.18
N ASN A 170 -0.08 -21.45 -4.61
CA ASN A 170 0.94 -22.07 -3.79
C ASN A 170 1.99 -21.02 -3.35
N LEU A 171 1.88 -20.50 -2.13
CA LEU A 171 2.90 -19.61 -1.55
C LEU A 171 4.06 -20.36 -0.87
N SER A 172 3.98 -21.69 -0.77
CA SER A 172 5.11 -22.52 -0.28
C SER A 172 5.99 -23.06 -1.42
N SER A 173 5.73 -22.62 -2.66
CA SER A 173 6.57 -22.97 -3.82
C SER A 173 8.01 -22.45 -3.64
N ASP A 174 8.97 -23.23 -4.10
CA ASP A 174 10.39 -22.87 -4.14
C ASP A 174 10.79 -22.22 -5.49
N ASN A 175 9.83 -22.02 -6.39
CA ASN A 175 10.06 -21.36 -7.66
C ASN A 175 10.81 -20.03 -7.43
N SER A 176 11.88 -19.82 -8.20
CA SER A 176 12.76 -18.65 -8.11
C SER A 176 13.29 -18.35 -6.68
N GLY A 177 13.25 -19.35 -5.81
CA GLY A 177 13.70 -19.27 -4.41
C GLY A 177 12.65 -18.77 -3.44
N GLY A 178 11.36 -18.93 -3.77
CA GLY A 178 10.22 -18.72 -2.88
C GLY A 178 9.67 -17.30 -2.85
N PHE A 179 8.82 -17.01 -1.86
CA PHE A 179 8.16 -15.72 -1.73
C PHE A 179 9.15 -14.59 -1.38
N TYR A 180 9.01 -13.47 -2.08
CA TYR A 180 9.86 -12.31 -1.90
C TYR A 180 9.08 -10.99 -1.89
N LEU A 181 9.71 -9.96 -1.32
CA LEU A 181 9.36 -8.55 -1.43
C LEU A 181 10.47 -7.84 -2.19
N GLY A 182 10.12 -6.98 -3.17
CA GLY A 182 11.06 -6.20 -3.97
C GLY A 182 11.10 -6.58 -5.44
#